data_8ed77578e7bb098d4961df010dfe02b0
#
_entry.id   8ed77578e7bb098d4961df010dfe02b0
#
_cell.length_a   1.000
_cell.length_b   1.000
_cell.length_c   1.000
_cell.angle_alpha   90.00
_cell.angle_beta   90.00
_cell.angle_gamma   90.00
#
_symmetry.space_group_name_H-M   'P 1'
#
loop_
_entity.id
_entity.type
_entity.pdbx_description
1 polymer ?
#
loop_
_entity_poly.entity_id
_entity_poly.type
_entity_poly.pdbx_seq_one_letter_code
_entity_poly.pdbx_strand_id
1 'polypeptide(L)'
;MAEFDDILDQLKQKRDELRVQIHLASKEVQEEWEELEDKMEDFSAKAKLGETGAGVGHALGDLGGELKKGYERIRDAIKDS
;
A
#
# COMPACT_ATOMS: atom_id res chain seq x y z
N MET A 1 2.44 -16.71 -11.89
CA MET A 1 3.21 -16.22 -11.30
C MET A 1 2.96 -14.98 -10.82
N ALA A 2 3.35 -14.67 -10.06
CA ALA A 2 2.90 -13.92 -9.16
C ALA A 2 3.50 -12.57 -9.02
N GLU A 3 3.44 -11.81 -10.09
CA GLU A 3 3.89 -10.44 -10.05
C GLU A 3 3.16 -9.64 -8.97
N PHE A 4 1.85 -9.85 -8.87
CA PHE A 4 1.09 -9.13 -7.87
C PHE A 4 1.35 -9.66 -6.46
N ASP A 5 1.70 -10.93 -6.33
CA ASP A 5 2.07 -11.48 -5.03
C ASP A 5 3.37 -10.87 -4.53
N ASP A 6 4.33 -10.67 -5.41
CA ASP A 6 5.60 -10.03 -5.05
C ASP A 6 5.38 -8.58 -4.63
N ILE A 7 4.56 -7.85 -5.39
CA ILE A 7 4.23 -6.47 -5.05
C ILE A 7 3.50 -6.42 -3.73
N LEU A 8 2.56 -7.33 -3.52
CA LEU A 8 1.80 -7.40 -2.29
C LEU A 8 2.72 -7.65 -1.09
N ASP A 9 3.67 -8.56 -1.23
CA ASP A 9 4.62 -8.84 -0.17
C ASP A 9 5.47 -7.62 0.16
N GLN A 10 5.95 -6.91 -0.85
CA GLN A 10 6.73 -5.70 -0.65
C GLN A 10 5.90 -4.63 0.06
N LEU A 11 4.66 -4.47 -0.34
CA LEU A 11 3.76 -3.50 0.28
C LEU A 11 3.48 -3.87 1.73
N LYS A 12 3.29 -5.15 2.01
CA LYS A 12 3.07 -5.60 3.38
C LYS A 12 4.27 -5.33 4.26
N GLN A 13 5.48 -5.51 3.72
CA GLN A 13 6.69 -5.21 4.47
C GLN A 13 6.78 -3.73 4.79
N LYS A 14 6.53 -2.88 3.82
CA LYS A 14 6.54 -1.43 4.04
C LYS A 14 5.47 -1.02 5.05
N ARG A 15 4.30 -1.61 4.92
CA ARG A 15 3.22 -1.36 5.85
C ARG A 15 3.60 -1.73 7.28
N ASP A 16 4.18 -2.91 7.46
CA ASP A 16 4.57 -3.37 8.79
C ASP A 16 5.65 -2.48 9.39
N GLU A 17 6.61 -2.07 8.59
CA GLU A 17 7.66 -1.18 9.06
C GLU A 17 7.10 0.18 9.50
N LEU A 18 6.18 0.72 8.73
CA LEU A 18 5.59 2.02 9.04
C LEU A 18 4.55 1.95 10.15
N ARG A 19 3.90 0.81 10.28
CA ARG A 19 2.84 0.64 11.27
C ARG A 19 3.30 0.95 12.68
N VAL A 20 4.52 0.57 13.01
CA VAL A 20 5.05 0.81 14.34
C VAL A 20 5.43 2.27 14.55
N GLN A 21 5.59 3.02 13.48
CA GLN A 21 6.00 4.41 13.55
C GLN A 21 4.87 5.39 13.29
N ILE A 22 3.75 4.92 12.77
CA ILE A 22 2.67 5.82 12.33
C ILE A 22 2.07 6.62 13.48
N HIS A 23 2.09 6.09 14.69
CA HIS A 23 1.54 6.81 15.83
C HIS A 23 2.37 8.05 16.20
N LEU A 24 3.60 8.11 15.68
CA LEU A 24 4.46 9.28 15.89
C LEU A 24 4.22 10.36 14.83
N ALA A 25 3.45 10.06 13.81
CA ALA A 25 3.22 10.98 12.73
C ALA A 25 2.12 11.98 13.06
N SER A 26 2.03 13.05 12.27
CA SER A 26 0.97 14.02 12.44
C SER A 26 -0.39 13.40 12.11
N LYS A 27 -1.44 14.07 12.52
CA LYS A 27 -2.79 13.62 12.26
C LYS A 27 -3.08 13.49 10.78
N GLU A 28 -2.57 14.42 9.98
CA GLU A 28 -2.75 14.37 8.53
C GLU A 28 -2.13 13.12 7.93
N VAL A 29 -0.94 12.78 8.40
CA VAL A 29 -0.25 11.58 7.92
C VAL A 29 -0.98 10.33 8.37
N GLN A 30 -1.52 10.34 9.59
CA GLN A 30 -2.30 9.20 10.07
C GLN A 30 -3.57 9.00 9.25
N GLU A 31 -4.20 10.08 8.81
CA GLU A 31 -5.37 9.98 7.93
C GLU A 31 -4.99 9.40 6.57
N GLU A 32 -3.86 9.82 6.01
CA GLU A 32 -3.36 9.23 4.77
C GLU A 32 -3.09 7.74 4.95
N TRP A 33 -2.55 7.38 6.10
CA TRP A 33 -2.28 5.98 6.41
C TRP A 33 -3.57 5.15 6.40
N GLU A 34 -4.64 5.67 6.98
CA GLU A 34 -5.91 4.97 6.99
C GLU A 34 -6.44 4.76 5.58
N GLU A 35 -6.31 5.76 4.72
CA GLU A 35 -6.70 5.62 3.32
C GLU A 35 -5.88 4.55 2.61
N LEU A 36 -4.58 4.52 2.89
CA LEU A 36 -3.70 3.52 2.30
C LEU A 36 -4.03 2.12 2.82
N GLU A 37 -4.43 2.01 4.08
CA GLU A 37 -4.85 0.73 4.63
C GLU A 37 -6.07 0.19 3.89
N ASP A 38 -7.03 1.04 3.61
CA ASP A 38 -8.21 0.64 2.86
C ASP A 38 -7.84 0.20 1.44
N LYS A 39 -6.96 0.95 0.79
CA LYS A 39 -6.50 0.60 -0.55
C LYS A 39 -5.70 -0.70 -0.54
N MET A 40 -4.91 -0.90 0.49
CA MET A 40 -4.13 -2.12 0.63
C MET A 40 -5.03 -3.34 0.80
N GLU A 41 -6.08 -3.22 1.59
CA GLU A 41 -7.05 -4.27 1.76
C GLU A 41 -7.73 -4.62 0.44
N ASP A 42 -8.12 -3.60 -0.31
CA ASP A 42 -8.73 -3.77 -1.61
C ASP A 42 -7.78 -4.45 -2.59
N PHE A 43 -6.54 -4.01 -2.63
CA PHE A 43 -5.51 -4.60 -3.47
C PHE A 43 -5.30 -6.07 -3.10
N SER A 44 -5.19 -6.35 -1.83
CA SER A 44 -4.98 -7.72 -1.33
C SER A 44 -6.13 -8.64 -1.73
N ALA A 45 -7.35 -8.15 -1.58
CA ALA A 45 -8.52 -8.94 -1.93
C ALA A 45 -8.54 -9.27 -3.42
N LYS A 46 -8.28 -8.27 -4.26
CA LYS A 46 -8.28 -8.48 -5.71
C LYS A 46 -7.14 -9.37 -6.16
N ALA A 47 -5.97 -9.21 -5.56
CA ALA A 47 -4.83 -10.05 -5.90
C ALA A 47 -5.07 -11.51 -5.52
N LYS A 48 -5.71 -11.74 -4.38
CA LYS A 48 -6.00 -13.10 -3.93
C LYS A 48 -7.04 -13.80 -4.78
N LEU A 49 -7.97 -13.04 -5.34
CA LEU A 49 -8.98 -13.62 -6.19
C LEU A 49 -8.42 -14.14 -7.51
N GLY A 50 -7.19 -13.75 -7.83
CA GLY A 50 -6.55 -14.22 -9.04
C GLY A 50 -7.25 -13.78 -10.31
N GLU A 51 -8.00 -12.68 -10.23
CA GLU A 51 -8.68 -12.15 -11.37
C GLU A 51 -7.67 -11.73 -12.41
N THR A 52 -7.78 -12.24 -13.62
CA THR A 52 -6.79 -12.02 -14.63
C THR A 52 -7.31 -11.29 -15.85
N GLY A 53 -8.41 -10.61 -15.75
CA GLY A 53 -8.89 -9.79 -16.86
C GLY A 53 -7.94 -8.63 -17.11
N ALA A 54 -7.81 -8.22 -18.37
CA ALA A 54 -6.89 -7.15 -18.73
C ALA A 54 -7.15 -5.86 -17.95
N GLY A 55 -8.42 -5.54 -17.74
CA GLY A 55 -8.77 -4.35 -16.98
C GLY A 55 -8.40 -4.46 -15.50
N VAL A 56 -8.55 -5.65 -14.94
CA VAL A 56 -8.23 -5.88 -13.53
C VAL A 56 -6.73 -5.80 -13.31
N GLY A 57 -5.94 -6.39 -14.22
CA GLY A 57 -4.49 -6.34 -14.09
C GLY A 57 -3.97 -4.92 -14.13
N HIS A 58 -4.51 -4.10 -15.01
CA HIS A 58 -4.11 -2.70 -15.11
C HIS A 58 -4.49 -1.92 -13.84
N ALA A 59 -5.70 -2.15 -13.35
CA ALA A 59 -6.17 -1.49 -12.13
C ALA A 59 -5.32 -1.87 -10.93
N LEU A 60 -4.94 -3.16 -10.83
CA LEU A 60 -4.08 -3.61 -9.74
C LEU A 60 -2.69 -2.99 -9.83
N GLY A 61 -2.16 -2.86 -11.03
CA GLY A 61 -0.87 -2.21 -11.21
C GLY A 61 -0.89 -0.76 -10.77
N ASP A 62 -1.94 -0.04 -11.15
CA ASP A 62 -2.09 1.35 -10.74
C ASP A 62 -2.25 1.48 -9.23
N LEU A 63 -3.08 0.64 -8.65
CA LEU A 63 -3.31 0.67 -7.21
C LEU A 63 -2.05 0.34 -6.44
N GLY A 64 -1.32 -0.67 -6.89
CA GLY A 64 -0.04 -1.02 -6.28
C GLY A 64 0.96 0.13 -6.33
N GLY A 65 1.02 0.83 -7.46
CA GLY A 65 1.87 2.00 -7.61
C GLY A 65 1.48 3.13 -6.67
N GLU A 66 0.18 3.37 -6.53
CA GLU A 66 -0.32 4.39 -5.59
C GLU A 66 0.04 4.03 -4.15
N LEU A 67 -0.11 2.77 -3.79
CA LEU A 67 0.23 2.32 -2.44
C LEU A 67 1.71 2.49 -2.16
N LYS A 68 2.54 2.13 -3.11
CA LYS A 68 3.99 2.28 -2.95
C LYS A 68 4.38 3.74 -2.74
N LYS A 69 3.84 4.62 -3.56
CA LYS A 69 4.11 6.06 -3.44
C LYS A 69 3.58 6.61 -2.12
N GLY A 70 2.42 6.18 -1.72
CA GLY A 70 1.82 6.61 -0.46
C GLY A 70 2.65 6.22 0.74
N TYR A 71 3.13 4.98 0.77
CA TYR A 71 3.97 4.52 1.86
C TYR A 71 5.31 5.26 1.89
N GLU A 72 5.89 5.52 0.72
CA GLU A 72 7.13 6.28 0.66
C GLU A 72 6.94 7.70 1.18
N ARG A 73 5.82 8.31 0.84
CA ARG A 73 5.50 9.65 1.31
C ARG A 73 5.35 9.68 2.83
N ILE A 74 4.67 8.70 3.38
CA ILE A 74 4.50 8.59 4.82
C ILE A 74 5.85 8.38 5.50
N ARG A 75 6.67 7.51 4.96
CA ARG A 75 8.00 7.27 5.49
C ARG A 75 8.82 8.57 5.54
N ASP A 76 8.77 9.31 4.46
CA ASP A 76 9.52 10.57 4.38
C ASP A 76 8.97 11.59 5.38
N ALA A 77 7.66 11.64 5.56
CA ALA A 77 7.05 12.55 6.52
C ALA A 77 7.46 12.21 7.95
N ILE A 78 7.50 10.92 8.28
CA ILE A 78 7.92 10.49 9.60
C ILE A 78 9.40 10.79 9.81
N LYS A 79 10.19 10.54 8.79
CA LYS A 79 11.63 10.76 8.87
C LYS A 79 12.00 12.22 9.03
N ASP A 80 11.22 13.10 8.43
CA ASP A 80 11.46 14.54 8.49
C ASP A 80 10.94 15.21 9.77
N SER A 81 10.14 14.54 10.52
CA SER A 81 9.55 15.15 11.73
C SER A 81 10.47 15.10 12.97
#